data_8411fdb63813994de87358bc12743431
#
_entry.id   8411fdb63813994de87358bc12743431
#
_cell.length_a   1.000
_cell.length_b   1.000
_cell.length_c   1.000
_cell.angle_alpha   90.00
_cell.angle_beta   90.00
_cell.angle_gamma   90.00
#
_symmetry.space_group_name_H-M   'P 1'
#
loop_
_entity.id
_entity.type
_entity.pdbx_description
1 polymer ?
#
loop_
_entity_poly.entity_id
_entity_poly.type
_entity_poly.pdbx_seq_one_letter_code
_entity_poly.pdbx_strand_id
1 'polypeptide(L)'
;MSSSELKIEAKERLVGKKKEAAIVILLVMVVTSVLGKLCGAFTINSTALDGLNSGSSVVVSTESQTPMQMLGRIIFFVVNTFLSLGMTSYFLKISRGEDAKIEELWSKGKLLPKALAVGIISGVVVALGYLALIIPGIILTIAYSMTSYLLIDNPDMGILDILKNSRTMMKGNKWAYFCLGISFIGWLLLLLPTIGLLSFWLFPYIDVTFCAFYNNLIGKGGVENAVEAETVEGE
;
A
#
# COMPACT_ATOMS: atom_id res chain seq x y z
N MET A 1 8.99 -11.84 15.17
CA MET A 1 7.56 -11.98 15.49
C MET A 1 6.88 -12.88 14.47
N SER A 2 5.97 -13.73 14.90
CA SER A 2 5.17 -14.57 14.01
C SER A 2 4.03 -13.75 13.38
N SER A 3 3.45 -14.27 12.28
CA SER A 3 2.29 -13.62 11.62
C SER A 3 1.08 -13.47 12.55
N SER A 4 0.92 -14.37 13.53
CA SER A 4 -0.14 -14.30 14.53
C SER A 4 0.08 -13.20 15.57
N GLU A 5 1.30 -13.00 16.02
CA GLU A 5 1.66 -11.94 16.98
C GLU A 5 1.41 -10.54 16.38
N LEU A 6 1.82 -10.31 15.11
CA LEU A 6 1.57 -9.07 14.40
C LEU A 6 0.08 -8.75 14.28
N LYS A 7 -0.74 -9.77 14.05
CA LYS A 7 -2.19 -9.64 13.97
C LYS A 7 -2.83 -9.31 15.32
N ILE A 8 -2.32 -9.90 16.40
CA ILE A 8 -2.79 -9.61 17.76
C ILE A 8 -2.43 -8.16 18.12
N GLU A 9 -1.20 -7.75 17.91
CA GLU A 9 -0.75 -6.38 18.13
C GLU A 9 -1.60 -5.37 17.33
N ALA A 10 -1.82 -5.59 16.04
CA ALA A 10 -2.65 -4.73 15.22
C ALA A 10 -4.09 -4.62 15.76
N LYS A 11 -4.65 -5.72 16.25
CA LYS A 11 -5.99 -5.74 16.86
C LYS A 11 -6.03 -4.92 18.14
N GLU A 12 -5.03 -5.02 18.98
CA GLU A 12 -4.92 -4.26 20.24
C GLU A 12 -4.77 -2.76 19.97
N ARG A 13 -3.89 -2.38 19.02
CA ARG A 13 -3.69 -0.97 18.62
C ARG A 13 -4.93 -0.33 18.01
N LEU A 14 -5.79 -1.11 17.38
CA LEU A 14 -7.08 -0.64 16.85
C LEU A 14 -8.19 -0.56 17.91
N VAL A 15 -8.01 -1.12 19.10
CA VAL A 15 -9.02 -1.03 20.17
C VAL A 15 -9.22 0.45 20.54
N GLY A 16 -10.45 0.91 20.49
CA GLY A 16 -10.81 2.32 20.73
C GLY A 16 -10.80 3.23 19.49
N LYS A 17 -9.93 2.96 18.49
CA LYS A 17 -9.78 3.79 17.27
C LYS A 17 -10.45 3.19 16.02
N LYS A 18 -11.19 2.08 16.16
CA LYS A 18 -11.82 1.37 15.03
C LYS A 18 -12.80 2.24 14.23
N LYS A 19 -13.61 3.07 14.91
CA LYS A 19 -14.59 3.93 14.25
C LYS A 19 -13.91 5.00 13.43
N GLU A 20 -12.89 5.65 13.97
CA GLU A 20 -12.11 6.68 13.29
C GLU A 20 -11.37 6.11 12.09
N ALA A 21 -10.72 4.95 12.25
CA ALA A 21 -10.04 4.25 11.16
C ALA A 21 -11.01 3.85 10.03
N ALA A 22 -12.22 3.37 10.37
CA ALA A 22 -13.24 3.05 9.39
C ALA A 22 -13.75 4.30 8.66
N ILE A 23 -13.92 5.43 9.36
CA ILE A 23 -14.33 6.72 8.76
C ILE A 23 -13.25 7.19 7.77
N VAL A 24 -11.96 7.10 8.12
CA VAL A 24 -10.86 7.47 7.23
C VAL A 24 -10.89 6.65 5.94
N ILE A 25 -11.06 5.33 6.04
CA ILE A 25 -11.16 4.46 4.86
C ILE A 25 -12.39 4.81 4.03
N LEU A 26 -13.55 5.01 4.66
CA LEU A 26 -14.77 5.40 3.97
C LEU A 26 -14.57 6.73 3.22
N LEU A 27 -13.99 7.73 3.88
CA LEU A 27 -13.70 9.02 3.27
C LEU A 27 -12.79 8.86 2.04
N VAL A 28 -11.69 8.12 2.16
CA VAL A 28 -10.78 7.88 1.06
C VAL A 28 -11.46 7.09 -0.06
N MET A 29 -12.26 6.06 0.25
CA MET A 29 -13.04 5.31 -0.75
C MET A 29 -14.04 6.19 -1.50
N VAL A 30 -14.76 7.07 -0.81
CA VAL A 30 -15.70 7.99 -1.44
C VAL A 30 -14.97 8.97 -2.35
N VAL A 31 -13.91 9.61 -1.85
CA VAL A 31 -13.11 10.56 -2.62
C VAL A 31 -12.52 9.92 -3.87
N THR A 32 -11.89 8.73 -3.73
CA THR A 32 -11.30 8.02 -4.87
C THR A 32 -12.34 7.54 -5.86
N SER A 33 -13.53 7.10 -5.40
CA SER A 33 -14.62 6.65 -6.29
C SER A 33 -15.22 7.82 -7.07
N VAL A 34 -15.48 8.95 -6.41
CA VAL A 34 -16.01 10.16 -7.06
C VAL A 34 -14.99 10.71 -8.07
N LEU A 35 -13.74 10.84 -7.64
CA LEU A 35 -12.67 11.34 -8.49
C LEU A 35 -12.40 10.41 -9.68
N GLY A 36 -12.42 9.09 -9.46
CA GLY A 36 -12.25 8.09 -10.50
C GLY A 36 -13.32 8.19 -11.60
N LYS A 37 -14.58 8.42 -11.20
CA LYS A 37 -15.68 8.66 -12.15
C LYS A 37 -15.51 9.97 -12.90
N LEU A 38 -15.17 11.06 -12.20
CA LEU A 38 -14.97 12.39 -12.82
C LEU A 38 -13.79 12.40 -13.79
N CYS A 39 -12.70 11.70 -13.44
CA CYS A 39 -11.49 11.64 -14.27
C CYS A 39 -11.57 10.55 -15.38
N GLY A 40 -12.68 9.84 -15.52
CA GLY A 40 -12.83 8.76 -16.50
C GLY A 40 -11.88 7.57 -16.24
N ALA A 41 -11.28 7.50 -15.04
CA ALA A 41 -10.38 6.41 -14.64
C ALA A 41 -11.13 5.10 -14.36
N PHE A 42 -12.44 5.19 -14.10
CA PHE A 42 -13.35 4.08 -13.80
C PHE A 42 -14.46 4.00 -14.86
N THR A 43 -14.09 3.80 -16.10
CA THR A 43 -15.05 3.32 -17.09
C THR A 43 -15.14 1.79 -16.94
N ILE A 44 -16.09 1.32 -16.12
CA ILE A 44 -16.63 -0.02 -16.34
C ILE A 44 -17.38 0.12 -17.66
N ASN A 45 -16.78 -0.35 -18.75
CA ASN A 45 -17.50 -0.45 -20.01
C ASN A 45 -18.70 -1.36 -19.79
N SER A 46 -19.90 -0.79 -19.83
CA SER A 46 -21.15 -1.54 -19.85
C SER A 46 -21.15 -2.63 -20.95
N THR A 47 -20.37 -2.42 -22.01
CA THR A 47 -20.10 -3.42 -23.08
C THR A 47 -19.55 -4.74 -22.58
N ALA A 48 -18.79 -4.79 -21.46
CA ALA A 48 -18.32 -6.06 -20.90
C ALA A 48 -19.48 -6.86 -20.25
N LEU A 49 -20.43 -6.18 -19.62
CA LEU A 49 -21.61 -6.79 -19.03
C LEU A 49 -22.66 -7.16 -20.13
N ASP A 50 -22.79 -6.34 -21.17
CA ASP A 50 -23.66 -6.60 -22.31
C ASP A 50 -23.14 -7.79 -23.16
N GLY A 51 -21.82 -7.97 -23.26
CA GLY A 51 -21.18 -9.10 -23.91
C GLY A 51 -21.43 -10.44 -23.19
N LEU A 52 -21.50 -10.47 -21.88
CA LEU A 52 -21.84 -11.65 -21.09
C LEU A 52 -23.31 -12.06 -21.28
N ASN A 53 -24.20 -11.09 -21.55
CA ASN A 53 -25.64 -11.33 -21.71
C ASN A 53 -26.04 -11.70 -23.14
N SER A 54 -25.22 -11.34 -24.14
CA SER A 54 -25.53 -11.58 -25.57
C SER A 54 -24.72 -12.69 -26.23
N GLY A 55 -23.84 -13.39 -25.49
CA GLY A 55 -23.02 -14.48 -26.06
C GLY A 55 -22.05 -14.07 -27.15
N SER A 56 -21.86 -12.78 -27.34
CA SER A 56 -20.92 -12.21 -28.29
C SER A 56 -19.52 -12.22 -27.72
N SER A 57 -18.51 -12.49 -28.56
CA SER A 57 -17.10 -12.42 -28.21
C SER A 57 -16.78 -11.09 -27.51
N VAL A 58 -16.10 -11.17 -26.35
CA VAL A 58 -15.60 -10.01 -25.62
C VAL A 58 -14.67 -9.22 -26.54
N VAL A 59 -15.21 -8.22 -27.20
CA VAL A 59 -14.41 -7.26 -27.95
C VAL A 59 -13.79 -6.35 -26.89
N VAL A 60 -12.54 -6.58 -26.59
CA VAL A 60 -11.72 -5.58 -25.88
C VAL A 60 -11.58 -4.40 -26.82
N SER A 61 -12.56 -3.51 -26.79
CA SER A 61 -12.47 -2.23 -27.51
C SER A 61 -11.35 -1.44 -26.86
N THR A 62 -10.24 -1.38 -27.55
CA THR A 62 -9.20 -0.38 -27.28
C THR A 62 -9.78 0.96 -27.75
N GLU A 63 -10.68 1.54 -26.95
CA GLU A 63 -11.14 2.91 -27.18
C GLU A 63 -9.90 3.80 -27.26
N SER A 64 -9.77 4.50 -28.38
CA SER A 64 -8.75 5.54 -28.54
C SER A 64 -8.93 6.55 -27.42
N GLN A 65 -8.00 6.52 -26.46
CA GLN A 65 -8.09 7.38 -25.28
C GLN A 65 -7.96 8.83 -25.73
N THR A 66 -8.99 9.61 -25.44
CA THR A 66 -8.92 11.05 -25.71
C THR A 66 -7.85 11.69 -24.82
N PRO A 67 -7.14 12.74 -25.28
CA PRO A 67 -6.17 13.46 -24.45
C PRO A 67 -6.74 13.92 -23.11
N MET A 68 -8.03 14.22 -23.08
CA MET A 68 -8.76 14.59 -21.86
C MET A 68 -8.82 13.45 -20.84
N GLN A 69 -9.06 12.23 -21.28
CA GLN A 69 -9.06 11.04 -20.41
C GLN A 69 -7.66 10.72 -19.88
N MET A 70 -6.61 10.94 -20.69
CA MET A 70 -5.23 10.78 -20.24
C MET A 70 -4.87 11.77 -19.12
N LEU A 71 -5.25 13.04 -19.29
CA LEU A 71 -5.08 14.05 -18.23
C LEU A 71 -5.84 13.68 -16.96
N GLY A 72 -7.09 13.23 -17.09
CA GLY A 72 -7.89 12.77 -15.96
C GLY A 72 -7.20 11.61 -15.19
N ARG A 73 -6.62 10.64 -15.90
CA ARG A 73 -5.88 9.52 -15.27
C ARG A 73 -4.62 9.98 -14.55
N ILE A 74 -3.89 10.95 -15.12
CA ILE A 74 -2.71 11.52 -14.48
C ILE A 74 -3.12 12.23 -13.18
N ILE A 75 -4.15 13.06 -13.21
CA ILE A 75 -4.67 13.75 -12.03
C ILE A 75 -5.12 12.72 -10.96
N PHE A 76 -5.86 11.70 -11.39
CA PHE A 76 -6.30 10.62 -10.49
C PHE A 76 -5.12 9.90 -9.85
N PHE A 77 -4.07 9.59 -10.61
CA PHE A 77 -2.86 8.94 -10.11
C PHE A 77 -2.15 9.79 -9.06
N VAL A 78 -2.01 11.10 -9.31
CA VAL A 78 -1.37 12.05 -8.38
C VAL A 78 -2.16 12.14 -7.07
N VAL A 79 -3.49 12.32 -7.17
CA VAL A 79 -4.34 12.43 -5.98
C VAL A 79 -4.39 11.11 -5.19
N ASN A 80 -4.44 9.97 -5.89
CA ASN A 80 -4.40 8.66 -5.24
C ASN A 80 -3.07 8.43 -4.50
N THR A 81 -1.94 8.81 -5.10
CA THR A 81 -0.63 8.75 -4.44
C THR A 81 -0.60 9.62 -3.19
N PHE A 82 -1.18 10.83 -3.25
CA PHE A 82 -1.27 11.73 -2.11
C PHE A 82 -2.10 11.12 -0.95
N LEU A 83 -3.28 10.62 -1.25
CA LEU A 83 -4.14 9.97 -0.26
C LEU A 83 -3.50 8.71 0.33
N SER A 84 -2.83 7.92 -0.49
CA SER A 84 -2.09 6.72 -0.04
C SER A 84 -0.99 7.07 0.96
N LEU A 85 -0.22 8.15 0.73
CA LEU A 85 0.77 8.63 1.70
C LEU A 85 0.13 9.05 3.02
N GLY A 86 -0.96 9.81 2.95
CA GLY A 86 -1.71 10.24 4.12
C GLY A 86 -2.23 9.04 4.92
N MET A 87 -2.82 8.05 4.26
CA MET A 87 -3.28 6.81 4.90
C MET A 87 -2.14 6.05 5.56
N THR A 88 -1.03 5.87 4.85
CA THR A 88 0.15 5.18 5.40
C THR A 88 0.67 5.90 6.65
N SER A 89 0.74 7.24 6.62
CA SER A 89 1.14 8.05 7.78
C SER A 89 0.17 7.87 8.97
N TYR A 90 -1.13 7.92 8.70
CA TYR A 90 -2.18 7.75 9.70
C TYR A 90 -2.10 6.37 10.38
N PHE A 91 -2.05 5.29 9.60
CA PHE A 91 -1.98 3.93 10.15
C PHE A 91 -0.64 3.63 10.81
N LEU A 92 0.46 4.24 10.35
CA LEU A 92 1.77 4.11 10.98
C LEU A 92 1.76 4.69 12.39
N LYS A 93 1.14 5.86 12.60
CA LYS A 93 0.94 6.45 13.93
C LYS A 93 0.08 5.56 14.83
N ILE A 94 -1.03 5.03 14.33
CA ILE A 94 -1.86 4.08 15.08
C ILE A 94 -1.05 2.86 15.52
N SER A 95 -0.25 2.28 14.62
CA SER A 95 0.55 1.09 14.94
C SER A 95 1.61 1.36 16.00
N ARG A 96 2.08 2.61 16.12
CA ARG A 96 3.01 3.06 17.16
C ARG A 96 2.32 3.47 18.47
N GLY A 97 0.98 3.48 18.49
CA GLY A 97 0.19 3.89 19.65
C GLY A 97 0.07 5.40 19.82
N GLU A 98 0.44 6.18 18.81
CA GLU A 98 0.32 7.62 18.78
C GLU A 98 -1.11 8.06 18.45
N ASP A 99 -1.43 9.32 18.78
CA ASP A 99 -2.71 9.91 18.39
C ASP A 99 -2.66 10.33 16.93
N ALA A 100 -3.40 9.59 16.10
CA ALA A 100 -3.55 9.86 14.69
C ALA A 100 -4.83 10.68 14.46
N LYS A 101 -4.69 11.86 13.84
CA LYS A 101 -5.81 12.73 13.48
C LYS A 101 -6.07 12.65 11.97
N ILE A 102 -7.29 12.97 11.55
CA ILE A 102 -7.68 12.97 10.13
C ILE A 102 -6.84 13.98 9.33
N GLU A 103 -6.35 15.06 9.98
CA GLU A 103 -5.48 16.04 9.35
C GLU A 103 -4.16 15.44 8.85
N GLU A 104 -3.74 14.29 9.36
CA GLU A 104 -2.56 13.56 8.88
C GLU A 104 -2.64 13.18 7.40
N LEU A 105 -3.86 12.96 6.89
CA LEU A 105 -4.09 12.67 5.47
C LEU A 105 -3.55 13.78 4.56
N TRP A 106 -3.52 15.02 5.03
CA TRP A 106 -3.10 16.20 4.27
C TRP A 106 -1.69 16.66 4.64
N SER A 107 -1.14 16.19 5.76
CA SER A 107 0.12 16.69 6.32
C SER A 107 1.35 16.39 5.44
N LYS A 108 1.31 15.34 4.64
CA LYS A 108 2.45 14.82 3.86
C LYS A 108 2.52 15.37 2.42
N GLY A 109 1.82 16.46 2.12
CA GLY A 109 1.78 17.05 0.76
C GLY A 109 3.16 17.41 0.21
N LYS A 110 4.08 17.85 1.04
CA LYS A 110 5.46 18.16 0.65
C LYS A 110 6.25 16.95 0.13
N LEU A 111 5.87 15.74 0.54
CA LEU A 111 6.51 14.49 0.09
C LEU A 111 5.96 13.97 -1.23
N LEU A 112 4.87 14.56 -1.75
CA LEU A 112 4.19 14.10 -2.96
C LEU A 112 5.13 13.94 -4.17
N PRO A 113 5.96 14.94 -4.56
CA PRO A 113 6.85 14.79 -5.71
C PRO A 113 7.84 13.63 -5.53
N LYS A 114 8.33 13.46 -4.32
CA LYS A 114 9.26 12.37 -3.99
C LYS A 114 8.56 11.01 -4.01
N ALA A 115 7.34 10.94 -3.50
CA ALA A 115 6.51 9.73 -3.54
C ALA A 115 6.17 9.32 -4.98
N LEU A 116 5.82 10.27 -5.83
CA LEU A 116 5.59 10.03 -7.25
C LEU A 116 6.84 9.46 -7.92
N ALA A 117 8.01 10.06 -7.67
CA ALA A 117 9.27 9.57 -8.23
C ALA A 117 9.61 8.14 -7.75
N VAL A 118 9.50 7.88 -6.45
CA VAL A 118 9.69 6.52 -5.88
C VAL A 118 8.69 5.55 -6.48
N GLY A 119 7.41 5.94 -6.57
CA GLY A 119 6.35 5.11 -7.13
C GLY A 119 6.56 4.77 -8.61
N ILE A 120 6.97 5.75 -9.43
CA ILE A 120 7.26 5.53 -10.85
C ILE A 120 8.45 4.62 -11.02
N ILE A 121 9.57 4.87 -10.34
CA ILE A 121 10.79 4.06 -10.47
C ILE A 121 10.53 2.63 -10.00
N SER A 122 9.94 2.46 -8.82
CA SER A 122 9.60 1.12 -8.33
C SER A 122 8.60 0.41 -9.24
N GLY A 123 7.60 1.14 -9.75
CA GLY A 123 6.59 0.61 -10.67
C GLY A 123 7.21 0.11 -11.98
N VAL A 124 8.12 0.88 -12.58
CA VAL A 124 8.84 0.46 -13.80
C VAL A 124 9.68 -0.80 -13.55
N VAL A 125 10.42 -0.85 -12.44
CA VAL A 125 11.24 -2.02 -12.09
C VAL A 125 10.37 -3.26 -11.85
N VAL A 126 9.25 -3.10 -11.16
CA VAL A 126 8.29 -4.18 -10.92
C VAL A 126 7.63 -4.63 -12.22
N ALA A 127 7.22 -3.70 -13.08
CA ALA A 127 6.64 -4.02 -14.39
C ALA A 127 7.61 -4.81 -15.28
N LEU A 128 8.89 -4.44 -15.32
CA LEU A 128 9.93 -5.20 -16.00
C LEU A 128 10.09 -6.61 -15.39
N GLY A 129 9.96 -6.73 -14.08
CA GLY A 129 9.96 -8.03 -13.40
C GLY A 129 8.80 -8.93 -13.85
N TYR A 130 7.59 -8.38 -13.96
CA TYR A 130 6.42 -9.11 -14.46
C TYR A 130 6.51 -9.44 -15.95
N LEU A 131 7.12 -8.55 -16.73
CA LEU A 131 7.36 -8.79 -18.16
C LEU A 131 8.34 -9.94 -18.38
N ALA A 132 9.36 -10.06 -17.51
CA ALA A 132 10.30 -11.16 -17.58
C ALA A 132 9.65 -12.48 -17.17
N LEU A 133 9.00 -12.53 -15.99
CA LEU A 133 8.28 -13.68 -15.45
C LEU A 133 7.41 -13.22 -14.26
N ILE A 134 6.32 -13.93 -13.98
CA ILE A 134 5.42 -13.61 -12.85
C ILE A 134 6.14 -13.69 -11.50
N ILE A 135 6.98 -14.72 -11.29
CA ILE A 135 7.66 -14.94 -10.02
C ILE A 135 8.62 -13.80 -9.65
N PRO A 136 9.57 -13.34 -10.52
CA PRO A 136 10.40 -12.19 -10.19
C PRO A 136 9.61 -10.90 -10.03
N GLY A 137 8.48 -10.72 -10.73
CA GLY A 137 7.57 -9.59 -10.53
C GLY A 137 7.02 -9.56 -9.09
N ILE A 138 6.54 -10.68 -8.58
CA ILE A 138 6.06 -10.80 -7.19
C ILE A 138 7.19 -10.51 -6.19
N ILE A 139 8.39 -11.07 -6.41
CA ILE A 139 9.55 -10.86 -5.52
C ILE A 139 9.95 -9.37 -5.46
N LEU A 140 9.90 -8.65 -6.60
CA LEU A 140 10.19 -7.23 -6.66
C LEU A 140 9.08 -6.39 -6.01
N THR A 141 7.82 -6.73 -6.21
CA THR A 141 6.69 -6.08 -5.53
C THR A 141 6.86 -6.14 -4.02
N ILE A 142 7.19 -7.32 -3.48
CA ILE A 142 7.45 -7.50 -2.06
C ILE A 142 8.70 -6.73 -1.62
N ALA A 143 9.76 -6.71 -2.44
CA ALA A 143 11.01 -6.02 -2.11
C ALA A 143 10.83 -4.50 -1.96
N TYR A 144 9.92 -3.90 -2.70
CA TYR A 144 9.64 -2.46 -2.67
C TYR A 144 8.40 -2.09 -1.83
N SER A 145 7.78 -3.03 -1.14
CA SER A 145 6.58 -2.76 -0.33
C SER A 145 6.80 -1.80 0.84
N MET A 146 8.05 -1.66 1.32
CA MET A 146 8.38 -0.80 2.46
C MET A 146 8.76 0.64 2.05
N THR A 147 8.76 0.98 0.77
CA THR A 147 9.17 2.30 0.26
C THR A 147 8.35 3.45 0.82
N SER A 148 7.02 3.30 0.90
CA SER A 148 6.13 4.34 1.42
C SER A 148 6.37 4.64 2.90
N TYR A 149 6.61 3.60 3.68
CA TYR A 149 6.91 3.72 5.12
C TYR A 149 8.26 4.41 5.34
N LEU A 150 9.29 4.00 4.60
CA LEU A 150 10.62 4.61 4.65
C LEU A 150 10.59 6.08 4.24
N LEU A 151 9.81 6.44 3.23
CA LEU A 151 9.65 7.82 2.78
C LEU A 151 9.01 8.70 3.85
N ILE A 152 8.04 8.17 4.61
CA ILE A 152 7.36 8.90 5.67
C ILE A 152 8.28 9.13 6.86
N ASP A 153 9.06 8.11 7.25
CA ASP A 153 9.97 8.16 8.38
C ASP A 153 11.24 8.96 8.07
N ASN A 154 11.72 8.90 6.83
CA ASN A 154 12.97 9.54 6.40
C ASN A 154 12.73 10.45 5.18
N PRO A 155 12.07 11.60 5.36
CA PRO A 155 11.72 12.50 4.27
C PRO A 155 12.93 13.06 3.51
N ASP A 156 14.09 13.16 4.16
CA ASP A 156 15.32 13.72 3.59
C ASP A 156 16.15 12.70 2.80
N MET A 157 15.88 11.39 2.99
CA MET A 157 16.61 10.30 2.32
C MET A 157 16.46 10.38 0.79
N GLY A 158 17.52 10.10 0.03
CA GLY A 158 17.50 10.06 -1.43
C GLY A 158 16.52 9.02 -2.00
N ILE A 159 15.96 9.28 -3.19
CA ILE A 159 14.97 8.37 -3.83
C ILE A 159 15.56 6.97 -4.01
N LEU A 160 16.79 6.89 -4.53
CA LEU A 160 17.47 5.61 -4.75
C LEU A 160 17.83 4.90 -3.45
N ASP A 161 18.14 5.66 -2.40
CA ASP A 161 18.45 5.11 -1.08
C ASP A 161 17.21 4.53 -0.43
N ILE A 162 16.03 5.16 -0.58
CA ILE A 162 14.74 4.61 -0.14
C ILE A 162 14.49 3.26 -0.79
N LEU A 163 14.68 3.16 -2.11
CA LEU A 163 14.47 1.91 -2.86
C LEU A 163 15.48 0.83 -2.43
N LYS A 164 16.75 1.22 -2.27
CA LYS A 164 17.81 0.32 -1.81
C LYS A 164 17.54 -0.20 -0.40
N ASN A 165 17.18 0.69 0.52
CA ASN A 165 16.88 0.33 1.90
C ASN A 165 15.64 -0.55 2.01
N SER A 166 14.55 -0.25 1.29
CA SER A 166 13.38 -1.12 1.22
C SER A 166 13.76 -2.54 0.80
N ARG A 167 14.56 -2.66 -0.26
CA ARG A 167 15.04 -3.95 -0.75
C ARG A 167 15.94 -4.68 0.26
N THR A 168 16.78 -3.94 0.98
CA THR A 168 17.69 -4.50 2.00
C THR A 168 16.91 -4.98 3.22
N MET A 169 15.99 -4.19 3.75
CA MET A 169 15.12 -4.56 4.88
C MET A 169 14.28 -5.82 4.58
N MET A 170 13.89 -6.00 3.33
CA MET A 170 13.11 -7.17 2.91
C MET A 170 13.97 -8.40 2.62
N LYS A 171 15.31 -8.32 2.66
CA LYS A 171 16.17 -9.52 2.60
C LYS A 171 15.87 -10.41 3.82
N GLY A 172 15.65 -11.70 3.56
CA GLY A 172 15.29 -12.67 4.60
C GLY A 172 13.83 -12.61 5.09
N ASN A 173 13.15 -11.46 4.93
CA ASN A 173 11.79 -11.24 5.44
C ASN A 173 10.68 -11.34 4.36
N LYS A 174 11.05 -11.54 3.07
CA LYS A 174 10.08 -11.61 1.97
C LYS A 174 9.04 -12.71 2.15
N TRP A 175 9.48 -13.88 2.61
CA TRP A 175 8.59 -15.01 2.85
C TRP A 175 7.60 -14.73 3.97
N ALA A 176 8.05 -14.12 5.07
CA ALA A 176 7.19 -13.72 6.17
C ALA A 176 6.11 -12.72 5.73
N TYR A 177 6.49 -11.72 4.92
CA TYR A 177 5.57 -10.75 4.32
C TYR A 177 4.56 -11.42 3.39
N PHE A 178 5.01 -12.33 2.54
CA PHE A 178 4.16 -13.09 1.62
C PHE A 178 3.16 -13.95 2.39
N CYS A 179 3.60 -14.71 3.39
CA CYS A 179 2.72 -15.50 4.25
C CYS A 179 1.71 -14.64 5.00
N LEU A 180 2.13 -13.44 5.47
CA LEU A 180 1.24 -12.48 6.11
C LEU A 180 0.14 -12.04 5.14
N GLY A 181 0.48 -11.70 3.90
CA GLY A 181 -0.46 -11.34 2.85
C GLY A 181 -1.45 -12.47 2.53
N ILE A 182 -0.94 -13.69 2.29
CA ILE A 182 -1.77 -14.88 2.02
C ILE A 182 -2.75 -15.14 3.18
N SER A 183 -2.31 -14.92 4.41
CA SER A 183 -3.17 -15.16 5.58
C SER A 183 -4.41 -14.25 5.64
N PHE A 184 -4.44 -13.18 4.85
CA PHE A 184 -5.62 -12.32 4.68
C PHE A 184 -6.53 -12.75 3.52
N ILE A 185 -6.08 -13.64 2.63
CA ILE A 185 -6.88 -14.07 1.47
C ILE A 185 -8.20 -14.69 1.91
N GLY A 186 -8.19 -15.51 2.96
CA GLY A 186 -9.41 -16.09 3.52
C GLY A 186 -10.42 -15.04 3.98
N TRP A 187 -9.94 -13.95 4.58
CA TRP A 187 -10.78 -12.82 4.99
C TRP A 187 -11.26 -11.99 3.80
N LEU A 188 -10.44 -11.85 2.76
CA LEU A 188 -10.82 -11.17 1.51
C LEU A 188 -11.92 -11.93 0.77
N LEU A 189 -11.91 -13.27 0.80
CA LEU A 189 -13.00 -14.09 0.23
C LEU A 189 -14.33 -13.85 0.92
N LEU A 190 -14.34 -13.53 2.22
CA LEU A 190 -15.55 -13.16 2.96
C LEU A 190 -16.15 -11.81 2.54
N LEU A 191 -15.42 -10.97 1.78
CA LEU A 191 -15.98 -9.74 1.22
C LEU A 191 -17.04 -10.03 0.16
N LEU A 192 -16.96 -11.13 -0.55
CA LEU A 192 -17.93 -11.49 -1.60
C LEU A 192 -19.36 -11.67 -1.04
N PRO A 193 -19.59 -12.54 -0.03
CA PRO A 193 -20.94 -12.71 0.52
C PRO A 193 -21.43 -11.50 1.34
N THR A 194 -20.52 -10.66 1.85
CA THR A 194 -20.89 -9.47 2.64
C THR A 194 -21.10 -8.22 1.79
N ILE A 195 -21.08 -8.33 0.45
CA ILE A 195 -21.23 -7.20 -0.49
C ILE A 195 -20.25 -6.06 -0.15
N GLY A 196 -19.05 -6.42 0.32
CA GLY A 196 -18.00 -5.46 0.67
C GLY A 196 -18.17 -4.73 2.02
N LEU A 197 -19.23 -4.95 2.79
CA LEU A 197 -19.43 -4.30 4.10
C LEU A 197 -18.28 -4.61 5.08
N LEU A 198 -17.72 -5.80 4.98
CA LEU A 198 -16.58 -6.22 5.80
C LEU A 198 -15.31 -5.37 5.54
N SER A 199 -15.21 -4.72 4.38
CA SER A 199 -14.02 -3.92 3.99
C SER A 199 -13.71 -2.81 4.99
N PHE A 200 -14.73 -2.15 5.55
CA PHE A 200 -14.55 -1.06 6.52
C PHE A 200 -13.84 -1.48 7.81
N TRP A 201 -13.92 -2.77 8.14
CA TRP A 201 -13.26 -3.34 9.31
C TRP A 201 -11.96 -4.05 8.96
N LEU A 202 -11.92 -4.65 7.78
CA LEU A 202 -10.81 -5.47 7.33
C LEU A 202 -9.63 -4.65 6.85
N PHE A 203 -9.86 -3.58 6.07
CA PHE A 203 -8.77 -2.77 5.54
C PHE A 203 -7.96 -2.06 6.62
N PRO A 204 -8.55 -1.35 7.62
CA PRO A 204 -7.73 -0.75 8.67
C PRO A 204 -6.94 -1.80 9.46
N TYR A 205 -7.49 -3.00 9.62
CA TYR A 205 -6.80 -4.09 10.29
C TYR A 205 -5.60 -4.59 9.47
N ILE A 206 -5.76 -4.73 8.17
CA ILE A 206 -4.67 -5.11 7.25
C ILE A 206 -3.58 -4.04 7.28
N ASP A 207 -3.93 -2.77 7.10
CA ASP A 207 -2.97 -1.67 7.05
C ASP A 207 -2.16 -1.55 8.35
N VAL A 208 -2.81 -1.58 9.51
CA VAL A 208 -2.11 -1.56 10.81
C VAL A 208 -1.21 -2.78 10.99
N THR A 209 -1.62 -3.97 10.50
CA THR A 209 -0.78 -5.17 10.56
C THR A 209 0.50 -5.01 9.71
N PHE A 210 0.41 -4.43 8.52
CA PHE A 210 1.60 -4.16 7.71
C PHE A 210 2.47 -3.05 8.30
N CYS A 211 1.86 -2.03 8.93
CA CYS A 211 2.62 -1.04 9.71
C CYS A 211 3.37 -1.68 10.88
N ALA A 212 2.74 -2.58 11.62
CA ALA A 212 3.39 -3.32 12.70
C ALA A 212 4.54 -4.21 12.17
N PHE A 213 4.36 -4.82 11.00
CA PHE A 213 5.42 -5.57 10.33
C PHE A 213 6.63 -4.67 10.00
N TYR A 214 6.39 -3.48 9.45
CA TYR A 214 7.42 -2.50 9.18
C TYR A 214 8.15 -2.04 10.46
N ASN A 215 7.43 -1.71 11.52
CA ASN A 215 8.02 -1.35 12.82
C ASN A 215 8.89 -2.48 13.38
N ASN A 216 8.47 -3.74 13.20
CA ASN A 216 9.27 -4.90 13.61
C ASN A 216 10.57 -5.04 12.80
N LEU A 217 10.54 -4.69 11.50
CA LEU A 217 11.74 -4.70 10.67
C LEU A 217 12.74 -3.63 11.11
N ILE A 218 12.28 -2.42 11.45
CA ILE A 218 13.14 -1.35 11.98
C ILE A 218 13.76 -1.78 13.31
N GLY A 219 12.96 -2.34 14.22
CA GLY A 219 13.45 -2.81 15.51
C GLY A 219 14.55 -3.86 15.38
N LYS A 220 14.39 -4.81 14.46
CA LYS A 220 15.43 -5.82 14.16
C LYS A 220 16.69 -5.20 13.56
N GLY A 221 16.55 -4.31 12.58
CA GLY A 221 17.69 -3.62 11.96
C GLY A 221 18.45 -2.74 12.95
N GLY A 222 17.74 -2.10 13.88
CA GLY A 222 18.37 -1.32 14.95
C GLY A 222 19.20 -2.17 15.90
N VAL A 223 18.72 -3.36 16.25
CA VAL A 223 19.44 -4.31 17.09
C VAL A 223 20.65 -4.90 16.36
N GLU A 224 20.50 -5.24 15.07
CA GLU A 224 21.59 -5.79 14.25
C GLU A 224 22.74 -4.79 14.09
N ASN A 225 22.42 -3.52 13.81
CA ASN A 225 23.42 -2.45 13.72
C ASN A 225 24.10 -2.17 15.06
N ALA A 226 23.39 -2.29 16.20
CA ALA A 226 23.97 -2.11 17.52
C ALA A 226 24.96 -3.24 17.87
N VAL A 227 24.61 -4.48 17.51
CA VAL A 227 25.50 -5.65 17.73
C VAL A 227 26.74 -5.58 16.84
N GLU A 228 26.60 -5.14 15.58
CA GLU A 228 27.76 -4.92 14.68
C GLU A 228 28.67 -3.81 15.21
N ALA A 229 28.12 -2.73 15.75
CA ALA A 229 28.91 -1.64 16.34
C ALA A 229 29.70 -2.09 17.58
N GLU A 230 29.09 -2.88 18.46
CA GLU A 230 29.78 -3.44 19.65
C GLU A 230 30.89 -4.41 19.28
N THR A 231 30.72 -5.17 18.19
CA THR A 231 31.77 -6.11 17.74
C THR A 231 32.96 -5.43 17.09
N VAL A 232 32.76 -4.24 16.51
CA VAL A 232 33.85 -3.44 15.90
C VAL A 232 34.64 -2.63 16.94
N GLU A 233 34.01 -2.22 18.05
CA GLU A 233 34.67 -1.51 19.14
C GLU A 233 35.42 -2.46 20.10
N GLY A 234 35.20 -3.77 20.00
CA GLY A 234 35.83 -4.81 20.84
C GLY A 234 37.09 -5.45 20.25
N GLU A 235 37.52 -5.06 19.06
CA GLU A 235 38.79 -5.47 18.43
C GLU A 235 39.85 -4.33 18.53
#